data_3453e0722a6506a4c2fd5443e3fa2098
#
_entry.id   3453e0722a6506a4c2fd5443e3fa2098
#
_cell.length_a   1.000
_cell.length_b   1.000
_cell.length_c   1.000
_cell.angle_alpha   90.00
_cell.angle_beta   90.00
_cell.angle_gamma   90.00
#
_symmetry.space_group_name_H-M   'P 1'
#
loop_
_entity.id
_entity.type
_entity.pdbx_description
1 polymer ?
#
loop_
_entity_poly.entity_id
_entity_poly.type
_entity_poly.pdbx_seq_one_letter_code
_entity_poly.pdbx_strand_id
1 'polypeptide(L)'
;MTKRFVLILALKAFALFAVIIYAGIGLGPDEAQYWTWSRDLDWGYYSKPPGIAWQIWAGTALFGQTEWGVRSFTLFFSVFQAFAVYLLALRAGLFPRTAFWCGLFMAFSPLGLIGSLFAITDVGFLFCWTGACLTVVSALHQNKSADPLIVGGWILAGALFKWPIYLFWFFFLCFRHWFFP
;
A
#
# COMPACT_ATOMS: atom_id res chain seq x y z
N MET A 1 9.73 1.23 21.12
CA MET A 1 8.81 0.34 20.35
C MET A 1 9.07 0.43 18.86
N THR A 2 9.24 1.61 18.29
CA THR A 2 9.50 1.82 16.84
C THR A 2 10.68 1.00 16.30
N LYS A 3 11.83 0.97 16.98
CA LYS A 3 13.00 0.15 16.55
C LYS A 3 12.67 -1.34 16.43
N ARG A 4 11.92 -1.89 17.40
CA ARG A 4 11.47 -3.29 17.37
C ARG A 4 10.48 -3.54 16.23
N PHE A 5 9.59 -2.61 15.98
CA PHE A 5 8.62 -2.68 14.89
C PHE A 5 9.32 -2.72 13.53
N VAL A 6 10.24 -1.79 13.28
CA VAL A 6 11.04 -1.75 12.04
C VAL A 6 11.84 -3.04 11.86
N LEU A 7 12.45 -3.57 12.94
CA LEU A 7 13.18 -4.83 12.87
C LEU A 7 12.28 -6.00 12.47
N ILE A 8 11.07 -6.10 13.03
CA ILE A 8 10.12 -7.17 12.68
C ILE A 8 9.69 -7.03 11.20
N LEU A 9 9.43 -5.82 10.72
CA LEU A 9 9.10 -5.61 9.31
C LEU A 9 10.27 -5.96 8.38
N ALA A 10 11.50 -5.63 8.77
CA ALA A 10 12.70 -5.98 8.01
C ALA A 10 12.91 -7.50 7.95
N LEU A 11 12.72 -8.20 9.07
CA LEU A 11 12.80 -9.67 9.13
C LEU A 11 11.69 -10.32 8.28
N LYS A 12 10.46 -9.80 8.34
CA LYS A 12 9.36 -10.23 7.47
C LYS A 12 9.73 -10.03 6.00
N ALA A 13 10.20 -8.84 5.63
CA ALA A 13 10.57 -8.53 4.25
C ALA A 13 11.67 -9.46 3.75
N PHE A 14 12.70 -9.71 4.56
CA PHE A 14 13.77 -10.64 4.22
C PHE A 14 13.27 -12.10 4.06
N ALA A 15 12.41 -12.57 4.96
CA ALA A 15 11.82 -13.90 4.88
C ALA A 15 10.97 -14.05 3.60
N LEU A 16 10.14 -13.06 3.27
CA LEU A 16 9.32 -13.09 2.06
C LEU A 16 10.16 -12.94 0.78
N PHE A 17 11.20 -12.13 0.80
CA PHE A 17 12.18 -12.08 -0.27
C PHE A 17 12.80 -13.47 -0.53
N ALA A 18 13.24 -14.16 0.53
CA ALA A 18 13.76 -15.50 0.42
C ALA A 18 12.72 -16.48 -0.16
N VAL A 19 11.44 -16.38 0.27
CA VAL A 19 10.36 -17.19 -0.30
C VAL A 19 10.19 -16.90 -1.81
N ILE A 20 10.16 -15.64 -2.22
CA ILE A 20 10.00 -15.26 -3.63
C ILE A 20 11.14 -15.85 -4.49
N ILE A 21 12.38 -15.82 -3.98
CA ILE A 21 13.55 -16.27 -4.74
C ILE A 21 13.69 -17.80 -4.77
N TYR A 22 13.43 -18.49 -3.64
CA TYR A 22 13.81 -19.89 -3.47
C TYR A 22 12.64 -20.87 -3.53
N ALA A 23 11.39 -20.43 -3.34
CA ALA A 23 10.25 -21.36 -3.30
C ALA A 23 9.73 -21.79 -4.69
N GLY A 24 10.24 -21.21 -5.78
CA GLY A 24 9.83 -21.56 -7.14
C GLY A 24 8.35 -21.29 -7.43
N ILE A 25 7.75 -20.32 -6.74
CA ILE A 25 6.33 -19.94 -6.93
C ILE A 25 6.21 -19.13 -8.21
N GLY A 26 5.76 -19.75 -9.30
CA GLY A 26 5.48 -19.07 -10.56
C GLY A 26 4.42 -17.94 -10.41
N LEU A 27 4.24 -17.16 -11.47
CA LEU A 27 3.24 -16.09 -11.50
C LEU A 27 1.82 -16.67 -11.45
N GLY A 28 0.98 -16.12 -10.59
CA GLY A 28 -0.45 -16.40 -10.62
C GLY A 28 -1.12 -15.84 -11.90
N PRO A 29 -2.36 -16.27 -12.23
CA PRO A 29 -3.03 -15.82 -13.45
C PRO A 29 -3.13 -14.29 -13.56
N ASP A 30 -3.52 -13.63 -12.47
CA ASP A 30 -3.62 -12.16 -12.42
C ASP A 30 -2.22 -11.50 -12.58
N GLU A 31 -1.19 -12.03 -11.92
CA GLU A 31 0.18 -11.51 -12.03
C GLU A 31 0.71 -11.65 -13.46
N ALA A 32 0.47 -12.78 -14.12
CA ALA A 32 0.86 -13.02 -15.49
C ALA A 32 0.17 -12.03 -16.44
N GLN A 33 -1.11 -11.74 -16.21
CA GLN A 33 -1.85 -10.74 -16.97
C GLN A 33 -1.26 -9.32 -16.75
N TYR A 34 -0.99 -8.93 -15.50
CA TYR A 34 -0.41 -7.62 -15.20
C TYR A 34 1.03 -7.50 -15.71
N TRP A 35 1.79 -8.57 -15.69
CA TRP A 35 3.12 -8.62 -16.30
C TRP A 35 3.05 -8.46 -17.83
N THR A 36 2.06 -9.09 -18.48
CA THR A 36 1.85 -8.88 -19.92
C THR A 36 1.53 -7.41 -20.22
N TRP A 37 0.68 -6.77 -19.44
CA TRP A 37 0.38 -5.33 -19.58
C TRP A 37 1.61 -4.43 -19.31
N SER A 38 2.49 -4.83 -18.41
CA SER A 38 3.70 -4.06 -18.11
C SER A 38 4.70 -4.00 -19.26
N ARG A 39 4.54 -4.83 -20.28
CA ARG A 39 5.41 -4.87 -21.47
C ARG A 39 5.00 -3.83 -22.53
N ASP A 40 3.77 -3.34 -22.45
CA ASP A 40 3.25 -2.29 -23.32
C ASP A 40 2.44 -1.32 -22.44
N LEU A 41 3.11 -0.24 -22.01
CA LEU A 41 2.54 0.68 -21.03
C LEU A 41 1.46 1.55 -21.65
N ASP A 42 0.30 1.54 -21.03
CA ASP A 42 -0.86 2.37 -21.39
C ASP A 42 -1.45 3.06 -20.14
N TRP A 43 -2.36 3.99 -20.35
CA TRP A 43 -3.09 4.71 -19.30
C TRP A 43 -4.26 3.94 -18.70
N GLY A 44 -4.56 2.77 -19.22
CA GLY A 44 -5.59 1.86 -18.71
C GLY A 44 -5.62 0.54 -19.46
N TYR A 45 -6.13 -0.48 -18.80
CA TYR A 45 -6.25 -1.82 -19.35
C TYR A 45 -7.68 -2.32 -19.23
N TYR A 46 -7.99 -3.41 -19.91
CA TYR A 46 -9.35 -3.96 -20.01
C TYR A 46 -10.14 -3.98 -18.69
N SER A 47 -9.50 -4.32 -17.57
CA SER A 47 -10.20 -4.50 -16.29
C SER A 47 -9.62 -3.71 -15.13
N LYS A 48 -8.48 -3.03 -15.32
CA LYS A 48 -7.76 -2.36 -14.24
C LYS A 48 -7.14 -1.03 -14.69
N PRO A 49 -6.98 -0.08 -13.75
CA PRO A 49 -6.13 1.08 -13.95
C PRO A 49 -4.65 0.69 -14.11
N PRO A 50 -3.79 1.63 -14.60
CA PRO A 50 -2.45 1.29 -15.07
C PRO A 50 -1.42 1.03 -13.96
N GLY A 51 -1.68 1.44 -12.72
CA GLY A 51 -0.66 1.49 -11.66
C GLY A 51 0.04 0.18 -11.38
N ILE A 52 -0.68 -0.95 -11.45
CA ILE A 52 -0.06 -2.27 -11.25
C ILE A 52 0.89 -2.64 -12.39
N ALA A 53 0.55 -2.32 -13.64
CA ALA A 53 1.41 -2.56 -14.80
C ALA A 53 2.67 -1.67 -14.73
N TRP A 54 2.52 -0.40 -14.39
CA TRP A 54 3.66 0.51 -14.21
C TRP A 54 4.57 0.09 -13.06
N GLN A 55 3.99 -0.39 -11.95
CA GLN A 55 4.73 -0.94 -10.81
C GLN A 55 5.57 -2.16 -11.24
N ILE A 56 4.98 -3.10 -11.97
CA ILE A 56 5.67 -4.30 -12.47
C ILE A 56 6.74 -3.92 -13.50
N TRP A 57 6.44 -3.00 -14.42
CA TRP A 57 7.42 -2.47 -15.35
C TRP A 57 8.65 -1.91 -14.64
N ALA A 58 8.44 -1.06 -13.63
CA ALA A 58 9.55 -0.49 -12.85
C ALA A 58 10.36 -1.58 -12.13
N GLY A 59 9.68 -2.59 -11.55
CA GLY A 59 10.35 -3.68 -10.87
C GLY A 59 11.15 -4.58 -11.82
N THR A 60 10.57 -4.92 -12.97
CA THR A 60 11.26 -5.74 -13.98
C THR A 60 12.39 -4.99 -14.69
N ALA A 61 12.28 -3.67 -14.85
CA ALA A 61 13.35 -2.83 -15.38
C ALA A 61 14.57 -2.78 -14.42
N LEU A 62 14.35 -2.80 -13.10
CA LEU A 62 15.42 -2.73 -12.10
C LEU A 62 16.01 -4.10 -11.75
N PHE A 63 15.17 -5.13 -11.66
CA PHE A 63 15.54 -6.43 -11.11
C PHE A 63 15.44 -7.58 -12.13
N GLY A 64 15.19 -7.27 -13.40
CA GLY A 64 15.08 -8.24 -14.49
C GLY A 64 13.70 -8.88 -14.60
N GLN A 65 13.51 -9.64 -15.71
CA GLN A 65 12.25 -10.33 -16.04
C GLN A 65 12.14 -11.64 -15.24
N THR A 66 11.99 -11.52 -13.93
CA THR A 66 11.91 -12.60 -12.96
C THR A 66 10.70 -12.41 -12.05
N GLU A 67 10.30 -13.44 -11.32
CA GLU A 67 9.25 -13.35 -10.30
C GLU A 67 9.58 -12.29 -9.25
N TRP A 68 10.85 -12.13 -8.90
CA TRP A 68 11.31 -11.04 -8.03
C TRP A 68 11.08 -9.67 -8.67
N GLY A 69 11.42 -9.49 -9.94
CA GLY A 69 11.17 -8.25 -10.66
C GLY A 69 9.69 -7.86 -10.61
N VAL A 70 8.78 -8.82 -10.85
CA VAL A 70 7.33 -8.61 -10.82
C VAL A 70 6.85 -8.24 -9.40
N ARG A 71 7.38 -8.86 -8.34
CA ARG A 71 6.89 -8.76 -6.95
C ARG A 71 7.64 -7.75 -6.10
N SER A 72 8.77 -7.23 -6.55
CA SER A 72 9.67 -6.37 -5.77
C SER A 72 8.96 -5.16 -5.17
N PHE A 73 8.30 -4.35 -5.98
CA PHE A 73 7.59 -3.16 -5.50
C PHE A 73 6.38 -3.50 -4.65
N THR A 74 5.73 -4.64 -4.87
CA THR A 74 4.63 -5.10 -4.02
C THR A 74 5.12 -5.38 -2.60
N LEU A 75 6.27 -6.03 -2.44
CA LEU A 75 6.89 -6.24 -1.14
C LEU A 75 7.24 -4.92 -0.47
N PHE A 76 7.83 -3.96 -1.20
CA PHE A 76 8.11 -2.62 -0.66
C PHE A 76 6.84 -1.92 -0.20
N PHE A 77 5.81 -1.82 -1.03
CA PHE A 77 4.55 -1.17 -0.66
C PHE A 77 3.90 -1.83 0.56
N SER A 78 3.96 -3.15 0.70
CA SER A 78 3.38 -3.85 1.86
C SER A 78 4.09 -3.51 3.18
N VAL A 79 5.41 -3.33 3.15
CA VAL A 79 6.19 -2.90 4.31
C VAL A 79 5.85 -1.46 4.68
N PHE A 80 5.83 -0.55 3.70
CA PHE A 80 5.45 0.84 3.91
C PHE A 80 4.00 0.98 4.35
N GLN A 81 3.09 0.14 3.85
CA GLN A 81 1.71 0.10 4.27
C GLN A 81 1.57 -0.22 5.77
N ALA A 82 2.27 -1.25 6.24
CA ALA A 82 2.25 -1.60 7.66
C ALA A 82 2.84 -0.48 8.54
N PHE A 83 3.89 0.19 8.05
CA PHE A 83 4.48 1.33 8.73
C PHE A 83 3.55 2.56 8.73
N ALA A 84 2.86 2.82 7.62
CA ALA A 84 1.88 3.89 7.51
C ALA A 84 0.69 3.68 8.47
N VAL A 85 0.20 2.44 8.61
CA VAL A 85 -0.84 2.10 9.60
C VAL A 85 -0.35 2.31 11.04
N TYR A 86 0.90 1.93 11.35
CA TYR A 86 1.51 2.23 12.65
C TYR A 86 1.55 3.74 12.93
N LEU A 87 1.99 4.55 11.96
CA LEU A 87 2.03 6.01 12.10
C LEU A 87 0.64 6.61 12.20
N LEU A 88 -0.32 6.13 11.42
CA LEU A 88 -1.71 6.57 11.46
C LEU A 88 -2.31 6.35 12.86
N ALA A 89 -2.09 5.17 13.44
CA ALA A 89 -2.55 4.86 14.79
C ALA A 89 -1.94 5.81 15.85
N LEU A 90 -0.64 6.12 15.74
CA LEU A 90 0.01 7.12 16.63
C LEU A 90 -0.58 8.51 16.44
N ARG A 91 -0.80 8.94 15.20
CA ARG A 91 -1.38 10.27 14.90
C ARG A 91 -2.85 10.37 15.28
N ALA A 92 -3.57 9.26 15.32
CA ALA A 92 -4.94 9.17 15.86
C ALA A 92 -4.97 9.19 17.40
N GLY A 93 -3.84 9.35 18.08
CA GLY A 93 -3.77 9.45 19.54
C GLY A 93 -3.76 8.09 20.27
N LEU A 94 -3.62 6.98 19.56
CA LEU A 94 -3.53 5.67 20.21
C LEU A 94 -2.19 5.49 20.93
N PHE A 95 -2.22 4.71 22.03
CA PHE A 95 -1.00 4.37 22.76
C PHE A 95 0.02 3.67 21.86
N PRO A 96 1.34 3.90 22.04
CA PRO A 96 2.39 3.28 21.22
C PRO A 96 2.32 1.76 21.15
N ARG A 97 1.83 1.11 22.20
CA ARG A 97 1.62 -0.35 22.23
C ARG A 97 0.48 -0.78 21.30
N THR A 98 -0.63 -0.05 21.31
CA THR A 98 -1.77 -0.31 20.42
C THR A 98 -1.37 -0.06 18.96
N ALA A 99 -0.72 1.07 18.68
CA ALA A 99 -0.21 1.39 17.35
C ALA A 99 0.73 0.29 16.80
N PHE A 100 1.62 -0.22 17.65
CA PHE A 100 2.50 -1.34 17.31
C PHE A 100 1.71 -2.57 16.85
N TRP A 101 0.65 -2.95 17.59
CA TRP A 101 -0.18 -4.09 17.22
C TRP A 101 -1.02 -3.82 15.96
N CYS A 102 -1.52 -2.60 15.75
CA CYS A 102 -2.20 -2.24 14.51
C CYS A 102 -1.31 -2.43 13.28
N GLY A 103 -0.06 -1.95 13.35
CA GLY A 103 0.90 -2.13 12.27
C GLY A 103 1.27 -3.61 12.05
N LEU A 104 1.46 -4.40 13.12
CA LEU A 104 1.72 -5.83 13.00
C LEU A 104 0.52 -6.59 12.45
N PHE A 105 -0.69 -6.26 12.89
CA PHE A 105 -1.91 -6.86 12.34
C PHE A 105 -2.00 -6.60 10.83
N MET A 106 -1.74 -5.37 10.38
CA MET A 106 -1.68 -5.08 8.95
C MET A 106 -0.61 -5.91 8.23
N ALA A 107 0.60 -6.01 8.81
CA ALA A 107 1.71 -6.74 8.20
C ALA A 107 1.46 -8.25 8.08
N PHE A 108 0.82 -8.87 9.07
CA PHE A 108 0.66 -10.33 9.20
C PHE A 108 -0.77 -10.82 8.99
N SER A 109 -1.73 -9.93 8.70
CA SER A 109 -3.07 -10.33 8.26
C SER A 109 -3.00 -11.12 6.94
N PRO A 110 -4.01 -11.95 6.61
CA PRO A 110 -4.05 -12.65 5.33
C PRO A 110 -3.84 -11.73 4.13
N LEU A 111 -4.49 -10.56 4.12
CA LEU A 111 -4.32 -9.56 3.06
C LEU A 111 -2.90 -8.97 3.05
N GLY A 112 -2.32 -8.69 4.23
CA GLY A 112 -0.96 -8.18 4.37
C GLY A 112 0.11 -9.19 3.91
N LEU A 113 -0.11 -10.50 4.09
CA LEU A 113 0.79 -11.55 3.61
C LEU A 113 0.63 -11.79 2.11
N ILE A 114 -0.60 -11.98 1.63
CA ILE A 114 -0.90 -12.17 0.20
C ILE A 114 -0.41 -10.96 -0.60
N GLY A 115 -0.74 -9.75 -0.15
CA GLY A 115 -0.29 -8.50 -0.78
C GLY A 115 1.21 -8.24 -0.68
N SER A 116 1.96 -9.01 0.12
CA SER A 116 3.42 -8.95 0.14
C SER A 116 4.08 -9.94 -0.81
N LEU A 117 3.40 -11.04 -1.11
CA LEU A 117 3.92 -12.13 -1.94
C LEU A 117 3.50 -12.01 -3.40
N PHE A 118 2.32 -11.47 -3.67
CA PHE A 118 1.75 -11.43 -5.00
C PHE A 118 1.51 -9.98 -5.46
N ALA A 119 1.81 -9.71 -6.72
CA ALA A 119 1.59 -8.40 -7.33
C ALA A 119 0.09 -8.19 -7.59
N ILE A 120 -0.60 -7.60 -6.62
CA ILE A 120 -2.03 -7.27 -6.66
C ILE A 120 -2.27 -5.77 -6.51
N THR A 121 -3.35 -5.29 -7.10
CA THR A 121 -3.72 -3.86 -7.10
C THR A 121 -4.05 -3.32 -5.70
N ASP A 122 -4.46 -4.20 -4.78
CA ASP A 122 -4.93 -3.83 -3.44
C ASP A 122 -3.85 -3.16 -2.60
N VAL A 123 -2.60 -3.55 -2.76
CA VAL A 123 -1.50 -3.03 -1.93
C VAL A 123 -1.22 -1.56 -2.24
N GLY A 124 -1.09 -1.20 -3.51
CA GLY A 124 -0.91 0.19 -3.93
C GLY A 124 -2.12 1.06 -3.57
N PHE A 125 -3.33 0.54 -3.77
CA PHE A 125 -4.56 1.20 -3.37
C PHE A 125 -4.60 1.47 -1.85
N LEU A 126 -4.38 0.46 -1.01
CA LEU A 126 -4.41 0.60 0.45
C LEU A 126 -3.31 1.52 0.97
N PHE A 127 -2.13 1.49 0.35
CA PHE A 127 -1.05 2.40 0.69
C PHE A 127 -1.46 3.86 0.47
N CYS A 128 -2.04 4.17 -0.69
CA CYS A 128 -2.53 5.52 -1.00
C CYS A 128 -3.70 5.93 -0.10
N TRP A 129 -4.64 5.02 0.17
CA TRP A 129 -5.74 5.25 1.11
C TRP A 129 -5.23 5.62 2.50
N THR A 130 -4.28 4.84 3.02
CA THR A 130 -3.68 5.09 4.34
C THR A 130 -2.88 6.40 4.36
N GLY A 131 -2.21 6.74 3.25
CA GLY A 131 -1.52 8.02 3.08
C GLY A 131 -2.46 9.22 3.16
N ALA A 132 -3.62 9.13 2.49
CA ALA A 132 -4.67 10.14 2.59
C ALA A 132 -5.20 10.27 4.02
N CYS A 133 -5.53 9.14 4.68
CA CYS A 133 -5.96 9.13 6.09
C CYS A 133 -4.91 9.75 7.01
N LEU A 134 -3.64 9.39 6.84
CA LEU A 134 -2.53 9.91 7.65
C LEU A 134 -2.38 11.43 7.49
N THR A 135 -2.54 11.95 6.27
CA THR A 135 -2.51 13.39 5.98
C THR A 135 -3.63 14.10 6.73
N VAL A 136 -4.87 13.60 6.61
CA VAL A 136 -6.04 14.20 7.28
C VAL A 136 -5.90 14.14 8.79
N VAL A 137 -5.63 12.97 9.37
CA VAL A 137 -5.52 12.79 10.83
C VAL A 137 -4.37 13.62 11.40
N SER A 138 -3.23 13.73 10.69
CA SER A 138 -2.11 14.55 11.12
C SER A 138 -2.46 16.05 11.15
N ALA A 139 -3.24 16.53 10.20
CA ALA A 139 -3.71 17.91 10.18
C ALA A 139 -4.68 18.18 11.31
N LEU A 140 -5.66 17.29 11.53
CA LEU A 140 -6.63 17.38 12.62
C LEU A 140 -5.95 17.40 14.01
N HIS A 141 -4.94 16.55 14.20
CA HIS A 141 -4.17 16.51 15.45
C HIS A 141 -3.44 17.84 15.73
N GLN A 142 -3.13 18.61 14.69
CA GLN A 142 -2.51 19.94 14.79
C GLN A 142 -3.52 21.10 14.80
N ASN A 143 -4.82 20.82 14.86
CA ASN A 143 -5.91 21.81 14.69
C ASN A 143 -5.78 22.62 13.38
N LYS A 144 -5.36 21.95 12.31
CA LYS A 144 -5.22 22.53 10.96
C LYS A 144 -6.13 21.79 9.97
N SER A 145 -6.48 22.46 8.88
CA SER A 145 -7.09 21.80 7.74
C SER A 145 -6.04 20.99 6.99
N ALA A 146 -6.43 19.80 6.50
CA ALA A 146 -5.56 19.03 5.63
C ALA A 146 -5.38 19.74 4.28
N ASP A 147 -4.15 19.72 3.74
CA ASP A 147 -3.88 20.28 2.42
C ASP A 147 -4.63 19.46 1.35
N PRO A 148 -5.58 20.09 0.63
CA PRO A 148 -6.38 19.38 -0.36
C PRO A 148 -5.55 18.87 -1.54
N LEU A 149 -4.42 19.50 -1.87
CA LEU A 149 -3.53 19.04 -2.94
C LEU A 149 -2.81 17.75 -2.55
N ILE A 150 -2.37 17.63 -1.30
CA ILE A 150 -1.71 16.42 -0.81
C ILE A 150 -2.72 15.28 -0.73
N VAL A 151 -3.92 15.52 -0.17
CA VAL A 151 -4.99 14.51 -0.12
C VAL A 151 -5.42 14.11 -1.53
N GLY A 152 -5.63 15.08 -2.42
CA GLY A 152 -5.96 14.86 -3.83
C GLY A 152 -4.88 14.05 -4.56
N GLY A 153 -3.61 14.32 -4.28
CA GLY A 153 -2.47 13.55 -4.82
C GLY A 153 -2.51 12.07 -4.39
N TRP A 154 -2.82 11.77 -3.13
CA TRP A 154 -3.01 10.41 -2.66
C TRP A 154 -4.19 9.72 -3.34
N ILE A 155 -5.33 10.43 -3.52
CA ILE A 155 -6.51 9.89 -4.21
C ILE A 155 -6.19 9.62 -5.68
N LEU A 156 -5.51 10.54 -6.36
CA LEU A 156 -5.07 10.36 -7.75
C LEU A 156 -4.15 9.14 -7.89
N ALA A 157 -3.13 9.05 -7.05
CA ALA A 157 -2.20 7.92 -7.05
C ALA A 157 -2.93 6.59 -6.78
N GLY A 158 -3.87 6.57 -5.84
CA GLY A 158 -4.66 5.39 -5.54
C GLY A 158 -5.64 4.99 -6.66
N ALA A 159 -6.15 5.97 -7.41
CA ALA A 159 -7.01 5.73 -8.57
C ALA A 159 -6.27 4.99 -9.70
N LEU A 160 -4.95 5.17 -9.79
CA LEU A 160 -4.11 4.40 -10.73
C LEU A 160 -4.06 2.90 -10.37
N PHE A 161 -4.37 2.51 -9.14
CA PHE A 161 -4.42 1.11 -8.72
C PHE A 161 -5.85 0.55 -8.67
N LYS A 162 -6.79 1.30 -8.05
CA LYS A 162 -8.20 0.87 -7.91
C LYS A 162 -9.14 2.05 -7.78
N TRP A 163 -10.23 2.06 -8.53
CA TRP A 163 -11.24 3.13 -8.51
C TRP A 163 -11.97 3.31 -7.16
N PRO A 164 -12.18 2.28 -6.31
CA PRO A 164 -12.82 2.50 -5.01
C PRO A 164 -12.15 3.54 -4.12
N ILE A 165 -10.96 4.04 -4.45
CA ILE A 165 -10.31 5.15 -3.75
C ILE A 165 -11.19 6.40 -3.67
N TYR A 166 -12.09 6.63 -4.64
CA TYR A 166 -13.01 7.76 -4.63
C TYR A 166 -14.02 7.72 -3.47
N LEU A 167 -14.28 6.55 -2.89
CA LEU A 167 -15.06 6.41 -1.67
C LEU A 167 -14.41 7.12 -0.47
N PHE A 168 -13.12 7.44 -0.55
CA PHE A 168 -12.45 8.23 0.47
C PHE A 168 -13.18 9.54 0.76
N TRP A 169 -13.64 10.25 -0.28
CA TRP A 169 -14.37 11.50 -0.13
C TRP A 169 -15.70 11.30 0.60
N PHE A 170 -16.41 10.23 0.30
CA PHE A 170 -17.66 9.89 1.00
C PHE A 170 -17.41 9.68 2.50
N PHE A 171 -16.44 8.84 2.84
CA PHE A 171 -16.09 8.62 4.25
C PHE A 171 -15.58 9.89 4.91
N PHE A 172 -14.71 10.64 4.25
CA PHE A 172 -14.19 11.90 4.79
C PHE A 172 -15.31 12.90 5.10
N LEU A 173 -16.30 13.07 4.22
CA LEU A 173 -17.44 13.96 4.43
C LEU A 173 -18.34 13.46 5.57
N CYS A 174 -18.62 12.16 5.66
CA CYS A 174 -19.37 11.57 6.76
C CYS A 174 -18.68 11.79 8.11
N PHE A 175 -17.37 11.54 8.18
CA PHE A 175 -16.60 11.72 9.42
C PHE A 175 -16.41 13.20 9.78
N ARG A 176 -16.31 14.12 8.81
CA ARG A 176 -16.20 15.55 9.06
C ARG A 176 -17.37 16.07 9.89
N HIS A 177 -18.61 15.63 9.59
CA HIS A 177 -19.81 16.04 10.34
C HIS A 177 -19.81 15.55 11.80
N TRP A 178 -19.12 14.44 12.10
CA TRP A 178 -19.02 13.89 13.45
C TRP A 178 -17.94 14.58 14.29
N PHE A 179 -16.88 15.09 13.66
CA PHE A 179 -15.74 15.70 14.35
C PHE A 179 -15.72 17.23 14.31
N PHE A 180 -16.54 17.85 13.47
CA PHE A 180 -16.66 19.29 13.32
C PHE A 180 -18.14 19.67 13.25
N PRO A 181 -18.86 19.70 14.41
CA PRO A 181 -20.24 20.18 14.48
C PRO A 181 -20.34 21.64 14.09
#